data_0b1991a69fd89f7845bf63dea1d3e1c8
#
_entry.id   0b1991a69fd89f7845bf63dea1d3e1c8
#
_cell.length_a   1.000
_cell.length_b   1.000
_cell.length_c   1.000
_cell.angle_alpha   90.00
_cell.angle_beta   90.00
_cell.angle_gamma   90.00
#
_symmetry.space_group_name_H-M   'P 1'
#
loop_
_entity.id
_entity.type
_entity.pdbx_description
1 polymer ?
#
loop_
_entity_poly.entity_id
_entity_poly.type
_entity_poly.pdbx_seq_one_letter_code
_entity_poly.pdbx_strand_id
1 'polypeptide(L)'
;PDDPRFNKVDYEGADVQEPEPGRYTNMAIMDIKAMYHSNVKLHNICWTTLSEDGKDCGNGSKFSQDKRGLLGRVMDKLTVKRNEYKALLKQATTDAEKRKWDAMQFATKSMVASLYGVSGDSKYGMYHPDIAAAITYTSRQTLFRLRDECNERGYPVRYGHTDSIFCEVPSPEEGLELVA
;
A
#
# COMPACT_ATOMS: atom_id res chain seq x y z
N PRO A 1 27.83 -2.48 -17.44
CA PRO A 1 27.30 -3.79 -17.10
C PRO A 1 25.90 -3.88 -17.64
N ASP A 2 25.82 -4.60 -18.78
CA ASP A 2 24.58 -4.71 -19.57
C ASP A 2 23.78 -5.94 -19.14
N ASP A 3 23.48 -6.03 -17.84
CA ASP A 3 22.60 -7.09 -17.34
C ASP A 3 21.15 -6.72 -17.72
N PRO A 4 20.48 -7.49 -18.60
CA PRO A 4 19.13 -7.17 -19.06
C PRO A 4 18.09 -7.11 -17.93
N ARG A 5 18.40 -7.67 -16.75
CA ARG A 5 17.54 -7.57 -15.56
C ARG A 5 17.38 -6.13 -15.06
N PHE A 6 18.34 -5.24 -15.36
CA PHE A 6 18.31 -3.84 -14.97
C PHE A 6 17.78 -2.91 -16.09
N ASN A 7 17.34 -3.45 -17.22
CA ASN A 7 16.64 -2.66 -18.20
C ASN A 7 15.31 -2.24 -17.62
N LYS A 8 15.06 -0.92 -17.63
CA LYS A 8 13.79 -0.38 -17.13
C LYS A 8 12.64 -0.93 -17.98
N VAL A 9 11.71 -1.61 -17.32
CA VAL A 9 10.44 -2.04 -17.90
C VAL A 9 9.35 -1.11 -17.40
N ASP A 10 8.59 -0.53 -18.31
CA ASP A 10 7.46 0.31 -17.95
C ASP A 10 6.29 -0.57 -17.49
N TYR A 11 5.76 -0.24 -16.33
CA TYR A 11 4.55 -0.84 -15.78
C TYR A 11 3.66 0.26 -15.20
N GLU A 12 2.37 -0.03 -15.12
CA GLU A 12 1.39 0.92 -14.62
C GLU A 12 1.53 1.10 -13.10
N GLY A 13 1.69 2.34 -12.66
CA GLY A 13 1.85 2.73 -11.26
C GLY A 13 0.56 2.69 -10.45
N ALA A 14 0.50 3.51 -9.40
CA ALA A 14 -0.72 3.73 -8.64
C ALA A 14 -1.76 4.48 -9.47
N ASP A 15 -3.04 4.24 -9.17
CA ASP A 15 -4.14 5.00 -9.75
C ASP A 15 -4.28 6.39 -9.10
N VAL A 16 -4.46 7.39 -9.92
CA VAL A 16 -4.83 8.75 -9.50
C VAL A 16 -5.95 9.20 -10.41
N GLN A 17 -7.15 9.24 -9.86
CA GLN A 17 -8.32 9.71 -10.57
C GLN A 17 -8.24 11.23 -10.76
N GLU A 18 -8.60 11.73 -11.93
CA GLU A 18 -8.78 13.18 -12.10
C GLU A 18 -9.96 13.66 -11.24
N PRO A 19 -9.78 14.74 -10.45
CA PRO A 19 -10.84 15.24 -9.60
C PRO A 19 -11.94 15.87 -10.45
N GLU A 20 -13.19 15.57 -10.13
CA GLU A 20 -14.33 16.28 -10.70
C GLU A 20 -14.37 17.70 -10.13
N PRO A 21 -14.27 18.76 -10.98
CA PRO A 21 -14.33 20.13 -10.50
C PRO A 21 -15.68 20.43 -9.85
N GLY A 22 -15.68 20.96 -8.61
CA GLY A 22 -16.92 21.27 -7.91
C GLY A 22 -16.69 21.70 -6.48
N ARG A 23 -17.77 22.08 -5.80
CA ARG A 23 -17.80 22.33 -4.37
C ARG A 23 -18.67 21.22 -3.75
N TYR A 24 -18.05 20.40 -2.95
CA TYR A 24 -18.69 19.30 -2.26
C TYR A 24 -18.80 19.60 -0.77
N THR A 25 -19.89 19.18 -0.16
CA THR A 25 -20.13 19.25 1.29
C THR A 25 -20.20 17.83 1.84
N ASN A 26 -19.83 17.62 3.08
CA ASN A 26 -19.88 16.30 3.74
C ASN A 26 -19.11 15.22 2.96
N MET A 27 -17.79 15.36 2.91
CA MET A 27 -16.92 14.38 2.28
C MET A 27 -16.37 13.40 3.33
N ALA A 28 -16.56 12.11 3.10
CA ALA A 28 -15.85 11.06 3.82
C ALA A 28 -14.55 10.72 3.07
N ILE A 29 -13.44 10.69 3.78
CA ILE A 29 -12.13 10.31 3.24
C ILE A 29 -11.78 8.95 3.83
N MET A 30 -11.68 7.94 2.98
CA MET A 30 -11.27 6.59 3.35
C MET A 30 -9.87 6.31 2.85
N ASP A 31 -8.97 5.91 3.76
CA ASP A 31 -7.58 5.56 3.49
C ASP A 31 -7.36 4.07 3.80
N ILE A 32 -6.87 3.34 2.80
CA ILE A 32 -6.59 1.90 2.95
C ILE A 32 -5.25 1.74 3.66
N LYS A 33 -5.31 1.55 4.96
CA LYS A 33 -4.14 1.42 5.81
C LYS A 33 -3.17 0.37 5.29
N ALA A 34 -1.93 0.81 5.02
CA ALA A 34 -0.83 -0.05 4.59
C ALA A 34 -1.17 -0.93 3.36
N MET A 35 -1.89 -0.37 2.36
CA MET A 35 -2.42 -1.09 1.21
C MET A 35 -1.37 -1.96 0.51
N TYR A 36 -0.21 -1.42 0.17
CA TYR A 36 0.87 -2.18 -0.49
C TYR A 36 1.34 -3.37 0.36
N HIS A 37 1.53 -3.15 1.66
CA HIS A 37 1.92 -4.22 2.58
C HIS A 37 0.83 -5.31 2.68
N SER A 38 -0.43 -4.92 2.77
CA SER A 38 -1.56 -5.85 2.82
C SER A 38 -1.64 -6.68 1.55
N ASN A 39 -1.47 -6.09 0.38
CA ASN A 39 -1.47 -6.79 -0.90
C ASN A 39 -0.25 -7.72 -1.07
N VAL A 40 0.94 -7.28 -0.67
CA VAL A 40 2.12 -8.15 -0.62
C VAL A 40 1.85 -9.40 0.22
N LYS A 41 1.16 -9.25 1.35
CA LYS A 41 0.81 -10.39 2.23
C LYS A 41 -0.26 -11.29 1.64
N LEU A 42 -1.31 -10.70 1.11
CA LEU A 42 -2.48 -11.40 0.58
C LEU A 42 -2.12 -12.26 -0.63
N HIS A 43 -1.30 -11.73 -1.52
CA HIS A 43 -0.90 -12.38 -2.77
C HIS A 43 0.47 -13.05 -2.68
N ASN A 44 1.13 -12.98 -1.53
CA ASN A 44 2.48 -13.51 -1.29
C ASN A 44 3.52 -12.99 -2.28
N ILE A 45 3.42 -11.72 -2.67
CA ILE A 45 4.28 -11.08 -3.67
C ILE A 45 5.71 -10.98 -3.12
N CYS A 46 6.64 -11.69 -3.75
CA CYS A 46 8.05 -11.66 -3.34
C CYS A 46 8.95 -12.30 -4.40
N TRP A 47 10.21 -11.90 -4.47
CA TRP A 47 11.24 -12.56 -5.30
C TRP A 47 11.42 -14.04 -4.98
N THR A 48 11.21 -14.42 -3.71
CA THR A 48 11.37 -15.82 -3.26
C THR A 48 10.15 -16.70 -3.50
N THR A 49 9.07 -16.14 -3.99
CA THR A 49 7.81 -16.84 -4.26
C THR A 49 7.35 -16.72 -5.71
N LEU A 50 8.06 -15.94 -6.53
CA LEU A 50 7.80 -15.85 -7.96
C LEU A 50 7.93 -17.23 -8.59
N SER A 51 6.91 -17.71 -9.30
CA SER A 51 6.81 -19.08 -9.81
C SER A 51 5.78 -19.17 -10.93
N GLU A 52 6.11 -19.86 -12.01
CA GLU A 52 5.18 -20.08 -13.13
C GLU A 52 3.94 -20.89 -12.73
N ASP A 53 4.08 -21.78 -11.76
CA ASP A 53 2.98 -22.61 -11.23
C ASP A 53 2.24 -21.93 -10.06
N GLY A 54 2.61 -20.68 -9.74
CA GLY A 54 2.02 -19.92 -8.64
C GLY A 54 0.62 -19.41 -8.93
N LYS A 55 -0.03 -18.85 -7.89
CA LYS A 55 -1.30 -18.16 -8.04
C LYS A 55 -1.10 -16.83 -8.76
N ASP A 56 -1.86 -16.58 -9.81
CA ASP A 56 -1.86 -15.32 -10.56
C ASP A 56 -2.46 -14.19 -9.72
N CYS A 57 -1.81 -13.04 -9.72
CA CYS A 57 -2.34 -11.81 -9.12
C CYS A 57 -3.40 -11.12 -9.98
N GLY A 58 -3.61 -11.58 -11.21
CA GLY A 58 -4.53 -11.01 -12.20
C GLY A 58 -3.86 -10.14 -13.26
N ASN A 59 -2.54 -9.93 -13.16
CA ASN A 59 -1.72 -9.23 -14.16
C ASN A 59 -0.73 -10.15 -14.87
N GLY A 60 -0.86 -11.47 -14.72
CA GLY A 60 0.06 -12.48 -15.24
C GLY A 60 1.24 -12.81 -14.33
N SER A 61 1.52 -12.00 -13.32
CA SER A 61 2.56 -12.33 -12.32
C SER A 61 2.04 -13.37 -11.34
N LYS A 62 2.78 -14.46 -11.16
CA LYS A 62 2.35 -15.60 -10.35
C LYS A 62 3.28 -15.84 -9.17
N PHE A 63 2.71 -16.15 -8.01
CA PHE A 63 3.44 -16.35 -6.75
C PHE A 63 3.01 -17.63 -6.05
N SER A 64 3.98 -18.48 -5.66
CA SER A 64 3.72 -19.68 -4.85
C SER A 64 3.11 -19.28 -3.50
N GLN A 65 2.16 -20.09 -3.04
CA GLN A 65 1.49 -19.91 -1.75
C GLN A 65 1.99 -20.91 -0.68
N ASP A 66 2.95 -21.77 -1.01
CA ASP A 66 3.43 -22.85 -0.12
C ASP A 66 4.15 -22.31 1.12
N LYS A 67 4.98 -21.29 0.91
CA LYS A 67 5.76 -20.65 1.98
C LYS A 67 5.64 -19.13 1.87
N ARG A 68 5.62 -18.48 3.03
CA ARG A 68 5.55 -17.03 3.08
C ARG A 68 6.84 -16.39 2.57
N GLY A 69 6.69 -15.50 1.60
CA GLY A 69 7.78 -14.76 0.97
C GLY A 69 8.58 -13.89 1.94
N LEU A 70 9.85 -13.68 1.61
CA LEU A 70 10.77 -12.88 2.43
C LEU A 70 10.27 -11.45 2.61
N LEU A 71 9.77 -10.81 1.54
CA LEU A 71 9.30 -9.43 1.55
C LEU A 71 8.20 -9.22 2.60
N GLY A 72 7.16 -10.06 2.58
CA GLY A 72 6.07 -10.00 3.56
C GLY A 72 6.55 -10.21 4.99
N ARG A 73 7.49 -11.13 5.22
CA ARG A 73 8.09 -11.37 6.55
C ARG A 73 8.89 -10.18 7.07
N VAL A 74 9.64 -9.50 6.19
CA VAL A 74 10.40 -8.30 6.56
C VAL A 74 9.44 -7.15 6.89
N MET A 75 8.43 -6.92 6.06
CA MET A 75 7.41 -5.90 6.30
C MET A 75 6.67 -6.12 7.63
N ASP A 76 6.33 -7.37 7.97
CA ASP A 76 5.70 -7.68 9.26
C ASP A 76 6.61 -7.35 10.44
N LYS A 77 7.88 -7.78 10.39
CA LYS A 77 8.84 -7.47 11.46
C LYS A 77 9.00 -5.97 11.66
N LEU A 78 9.11 -5.21 10.58
CA LEU A 78 9.20 -3.75 10.64
C LEU A 78 7.91 -3.13 11.20
N THR A 79 6.75 -3.65 10.83
CA THR A 79 5.46 -3.17 11.33
C THR A 79 5.31 -3.43 12.83
N VAL A 80 5.68 -4.62 13.32
CA VAL A 80 5.71 -4.93 14.75
C VAL A 80 6.64 -3.95 15.47
N LYS A 81 7.86 -3.76 14.94
CA LYS A 81 8.84 -2.86 15.54
C LYS A 81 8.37 -1.41 15.59
N ARG A 82 7.70 -0.94 14.53
CA ARG A 82 7.07 0.38 14.51
C ARG A 82 6.01 0.53 15.60
N ASN A 83 5.17 -0.49 15.79
CA ASN A 83 4.14 -0.46 16.81
C ASN A 83 4.73 -0.41 18.23
N GLU A 84 5.84 -1.13 18.48
CA GLU A 84 6.61 -1.03 19.73
C GLU A 84 7.10 0.42 19.96
N TYR A 85 7.71 1.05 18.95
CA TYR A 85 8.17 2.43 19.05
C TYR A 85 7.03 3.43 19.28
N LYS A 86 5.88 3.21 18.65
CA LYS A 86 4.67 4.03 18.90
C LYS A 86 4.14 3.86 20.32
N ALA A 87 4.23 2.67 20.89
CA ALA A 87 3.86 2.42 22.28
C ALA A 87 4.81 3.12 23.24
N LEU A 88 6.13 3.02 22.99
CA LEU A 88 7.15 3.73 23.77
C LEU A 88 7.01 5.25 23.66
N LEU A 89 6.69 5.77 22.48
CA LEU A 89 6.40 7.20 22.29
C LEU A 89 5.22 7.68 23.16
N LYS A 90 4.16 6.87 23.26
CA LYS A 90 3.01 7.21 24.12
C LYS A 90 3.35 7.21 25.62
N GLN A 91 4.33 6.42 26.02
CA GLN A 91 4.77 6.30 27.41
C GLN A 91 5.89 7.28 27.78
N ALA A 92 6.51 7.92 26.77
CA ALA A 92 7.62 8.83 26.97
C ALA A 92 7.22 10.07 27.78
N THR A 93 7.97 10.36 28.82
CA THR A 93 7.72 11.49 29.72
C THR A 93 8.61 12.69 29.41
N THR A 94 9.80 12.47 28.86
CA THR A 94 10.74 13.53 28.51
C THR A 94 10.71 13.86 27.02
N ASP A 95 11.02 15.11 26.66
CA ASP A 95 11.08 15.52 25.26
C ASP A 95 12.17 14.80 24.47
N ALA A 96 13.26 14.39 25.13
CA ALA A 96 14.34 13.61 24.52
C ALA A 96 13.82 12.21 24.11
N GLU A 97 13.11 11.54 25.00
CA GLU A 97 12.48 10.24 24.70
C GLU A 97 11.43 10.34 23.60
N LYS A 98 10.57 11.36 23.65
CA LYS A 98 9.56 11.62 22.61
C LYS A 98 10.21 11.78 21.24
N ARG A 99 11.24 12.63 21.12
CA ARG A 99 11.98 12.81 19.86
C ARG A 99 12.63 11.51 19.39
N LYS A 100 13.23 10.74 20.31
CA LYS A 100 13.86 9.45 19.99
C LYS A 100 12.85 8.47 19.39
N TRP A 101 11.76 8.22 20.09
CA TRP A 101 10.79 7.20 19.68
C TRP A 101 9.99 7.64 18.45
N ASP A 102 9.74 8.93 18.29
CA ASP A 102 9.13 9.47 17.08
C ASP A 102 10.04 9.30 15.87
N ALA A 103 11.32 9.63 15.98
CA ALA A 103 12.29 9.39 14.91
C ALA A 103 12.39 7.90 14.53
N MET A 104 12.41 7.00 15.52
CA MET A 104 12.48 5.55 15.28
C MET A 104 11.24 5.00 14.59
N GLN A 105 10.03 5.39 15.02
CA GLN A 105 8.80 4.94 14.35
C GLN A 105 8.68 5.51 12.94
N PHE A 106 9.12 6.75 12.71
CA PHE A 106 9.13 7.37 11.40
C PHE A 106 10.13 6.70 10.46
N ALA A 107 11.37 6.47 10.90
CA ALA A 107 12.36 5.74 10.13
C ALA A 107 11.86 4.35 9.71
N THR A 108 11.23 3.62 10.65
CA THR A 108 10.67 2.30 10.37
C THR A 108 9.51 2.37 9.35
N LYS A 109 8.65 3.41 9.42
CA LYS A 109 7.61 3.66 8.41
C LYS A 109 8.23 3.87 7.02
N SER A 110 9.28 4.70 6.94
CA SER A 110 9.97 4.98 5.69
C SER A 110 10.65 3.73 5.10
N MET A 111 11.23 2.88 5.94
CA MET A 111 11.81 1.59 5.50
C MET A 111 10.74 0.68 4.86
N VAL A 112 9.56 0.55 5.47
CA VAL A 112 8.48 -0.26 4.89
C VAL A 112 8.02 0.31 3.55
N ALA A 113 7.87 1.64 3.45
CA ALA A 113 7.46 2.29 2.21
C ALA A 113 8.50 2.13 1.09
N SER A 114 9.80 2.22 1.42
CA SER A 114 10.87 2.09 0.43
C SER A 114 11.05 0.67 -0.13
N LEU A 115 10.53 -0.37 0.55
CA LEU A 115 10.61 -1.75 0.04
C LEU A 115 9.90 -1.93 -1.31
N TYR A 116 8.80 -1.22 -1.54
CA TYR A 116 8.19 -1.15 -2.87
C TYR A 116 9.10 -0.38 -3.85
N GLY A 117 9.60 0.79 -3.45
CA GLY A 117 10.43 1.63 -4.31
C GLY A 117 11.67 0.91 -4.85
N VAL A 118 12.36 0.13 -4.01
CA VAL A 118 13.55 -0.63 -4.46
C VAL A 118 13.21 -1.78 -5.40
N SER A 119 11.98 -2.28 -5.42
CA SER A 119 11.55 -3.28 -6.40
C SER A 119 11.19 -2.65 -7.75
N GLY A 120 10.82 -1.39 -7.77
CA GLY A 120 10.37 -0.67 -8.97
C GLY A 120 11.42 0.19 -9.66
N ASP A 121 12.59 0.39 -9.06
CA ASP A 121 13.66 1.23 -9.62
C ASP A 121 14.87 0.37 -10.02
N SER A 122 15.19 0.37 -11.34
CA SER A 122 16.26 -0.40 -11.93
C SER A 122 17.68 -0.07 -11.43
N LYS A 123 17.84 0.99 -10.65
CA LYS A 123 19.10 1.35 -9.99
C LYS A 123 19.42 0.47 -8.79
N TYR A 124 18.45 -0.26 -8.27
CA TYR A 124 18.64 -1.11 -7.09
C TYR A 124 18.77 -2.58 -7.45
N GLY A 125 19.66 -3.29 -6.77
CA GLY A 125 19.86 -4.73 -6.97
C GLY A 125 18.65 -5.62 -6.67
N MET A 126 17.60 -5.07 -6.06
CA MET A 126 16.32 -5.75 -5.79
C MET A 126 15.25 -5.40 -6.83
N TYR A 127 15.60 -4.70 -7.90
CA TYR A 127 14.69 -4.38 -8.98
C TYR A 127 14.09 -5.66 -9.61
N HIS A 128 12.77 -5.67 -9.73
CA HIS A 128 12.05 -6.72 -10.44
C HIS A 128 10.70 -6.17 -10.91
N PRO A 129 10.51 -5.95 -12.21
CA PRO A 129 9.31 -5.30 -12.73
C PRO A 129 8.02 -6.05 -12.37
N ASP A 130 8.02 -7.40 -12.40
CA ASP A 130 6.83 -8.20 -12.06
C ASP A 130 6.42 -8.03 -10.60
N ILE A 131 7.39 -7.88 -9.68
CA ILE A 131 7.09 -7.60 -8.26
C ILE A 131 6.42 -6.23 -8.13
N ALA A 132 7.02 -5.21 -8.72
CA ALA A 132 6.50 -3.86 -8.66
C ALA A 132 5.12 -3.75 -9.34
N ALA A 133 4.97 -4.32 -10.53
CA ALA A 133 3.72 -4.36 -11.28
C ALA A 133 2.61 -5.11 -10.52
N ALA A 134 2.92 -6.25 -9.89
CA ALA A 134 1.94 -6.99 -9.09
C ALA A 134 1.47 -6.18 -7.87
N ILE A 135 2.38 -5.48 -7.18
CA ILE A 135 2.01 -4.63 -6.04
C ILE A 135 1.08 -3.50 -6.47
N THR A 136 1.41 -2.77 -7.53
CA THR A 136 0.57 -1.66 -7.98
C THR A 136 -0.74 -2.14 -8.59
N TYR A 137 -0.72 -3.20 -9.37
CA TYR A 137 -1.93 -3.80 -9.95
C TYR A 137 -2.93 -4.23 -8.86
N THR A 138 -2.50 -5.05 -7.91
CA THR A 138 -3.38 -5.53 -6.83
C THR A 138 -3.90 -4.37 -5.97
N SER A 139 -3.11 -3.32 -5.82
CA SER A 139 -3.51 -2.12 -5.09
C SER A 139 -4.56 -1.31 -5.84
N ARG A 140 -4.41 -1.13 -7.17
CA ARG A 140 -5.46 -0.52 -7.99
C ARG A 140 -6.76 -1.32 -7.93
N GLN A 141 -6.68 -2.66 -8.04
CA GLN A 141 -7.87 -3.51 -7.94
C GLN A 141 -8.58 -3.37 -6.58
N THR A 142 -7.83 -3.21 -5.50
CA THR A 142 -8.40 -2.97 -4.17
C THR A 142 -9.12 -1.61 -4.12
N LEU A 143 -8.49 -0.57 -4.66
CA LEU A 143 -9.07 0.78 -4.71
C LEU A 143 -10.34 0.82 -5.59
N PHE A 144 -10.31 0.17 -6.75
CA PHE A 144 -11.47 0.12 -7.67
C PHE A 144 -12.65 -0.60 -7.04
N ARG A 145 -12.43 -1.72 -6.36
CA ARG A 145 -13.50 -2.43 -5.63
C ARG A 145 -14.12 -1.55 -4.54
N LEU A 146 -13.29 -0.84 -3.77
CA LEU A 146 -13.77 0.05 -2.73
C LEU A 146 -14.61 1.19 -3.34
N ARG A 147 -14.14 1.78 -4.44
CA ARG A 147 -14.86 2.82 -5.19
C ARG A 147 -16.21 2.32 -5.69
N ASP A 148 -16.20 1.16 -6.32
CA ASP A 148 -17.42 0.58 -6.92
C ASP A 148 -18.43 0.25 -5.81
N GLU A 149 -17.99 -0.33 -4.68
CA GLU A 149 -18.85 -0.61 -3.52
C GLU A 149 -19.45 0.66 -2.91
N CYS A 150 -18.69 1.75 -2.80
CA CYS A 150 -19.22 3.03 -2.33
C CYS A 150 -20.27 3.59 -3.27
N ASN A 151 -20.01 3.57 -4.58
CA ASN A 151 -20.96 4.04 -5.59
C ASN A 151 -22.26 3.21 -5.58
N GLU A 152 -22.17 1.88 -5.48
CA GLU A 152 -23.31 0.96 -5.41
C GLU A 152 -24.17 1.19 -4.16
N ARG A 153 -23.54 1.57 -3.04
CA ARG A 153 -24.23 1.95 -1.80
C ARG A 153 -24.84 3.36 -1.84
N GLY A 154 -24.68 4.10 -2.94
CA GLY A 154 -25.20 5.45 -3.08
C GLY A 154 -24.30 6.55 -2.52
N TYR A 155 -23.04 6.28 -2.29
CA TYR A 155 -22.01 7.24 -1.86
C TYR A 155 -21.08 7.57 -3.05
N PRO A 156 -21.37 8.60 -3.85
CA PRO A 156 -20.58 8.91 -5.04
C PRO A 156 -19.12 9.21 -4.71
N VAL A 157 -18.19 8.48 -5.33
CA VAL A 157 -16.76 8.76 -5.20
C VAL A 157 -16.38 9.86 -6.18
N ARG A 158 -15.89 10.98 -5.68
CA ARG A 158 -15.53 12.19 -6.44
C ARG A 158 -14.04 12.26 -6.77
N TYR A 159 -13.22 11.58 -5.99
CA TYR A 159 -11.78 11.56 -6.19
C TYR A 159 -11.16 10.30 -5.58
N GLY A 160 -10.10 9.80 -6.21
CA GLY A 160 -9.29 8.70 -5.71
C GLY A 160 -7.80 8.98 -5.92
N HIS A 161 -6.98 8.63 -4.95
CA HIS A 161 -5.54 8.83 -5.04
C HIS A 161 -4.78 7.71 -4.32
N THR A 162 -4.11 6.87 -5.07
CA THR A 162 -3.23 5.79 -4.60
C THR A 162 -3.92 4.79 -3.66
N ASP A 163 -4.19 5.16 -2.42
CA ASP A 163 -4.76 4.33 -1.35
C ASP A 163 -5.95 5.00 -0.66
N SER A 164 -6.40 6.16 -1.16
CA SER A 164 -7.50 6.92 -0.58
C SER A 164 -8.59 7.20 -1.61
N ILE A 165 -9.85 7.17 -1.16
CA ILE A 165 -11.01 7.64 -1.91
C ILE A 165 -11.77 8.69 -1.13
N PHE A 166 -12.42 9.58 -1.85
CA PHE A 166 -13.19 10.70 -1.34
C PHE A 166 -14.63 10.53 -1.80
N CYS A 167 -15.51 10.17 -0.86
CA CYS A 167 -16.93 9.94 -1.12
C CYS A 167 -17.77 11.09 -0.62
N GLU A 168 -18.75 11.49 -1.39
CA GLU A 168 -19.81 12.38 -0.92
C GLU A 168 -20.79 11.58 -0.06
N VAL A 169 -21.12 12.11 1.13
CA VAL A 169 -22.01 11.47 2.10
C VAL A 169 -23.11 12.43 2.51
N PRO A 170 -24.33 11.95 2.83
CA PRO A 170 -25.45 12.82 3.21
C PRO A 170 -25.20 13.58 4.52
N SER A 171 -24.51 12.96 5.47
CA SER A 171 -24.18 13.55 6.76
C SER A 171 -22.81 13.09 7.28
N PRO A 172 -22.21 13.83 8.23
CA PRO A 172 -20.98 13.39 8.90
C PRO A 172 -21.15 12.06 9.66
N GLU A 173 -22.32 11.80 10.20
CA GLU A 173 -22.66 10.58 10.94
C GLU A 173 -22.60 9.36 10.01
N GLU A 174 -23.26 9.43 8.85
CA GLU A 174 -23.20 8.38 7.83
C GLU A 174 -21.77 8.18 7.30
N GLY A 175 -21.00 9.27 7.18
CA GLY A 175 -19.57 9.18 6.82
C GLY A 175 -18.75 8.40 7.85
N LEU A 176 -19.01 8.56 9.13
CA LEU A 176 -18.35 7.80 10.19
C LEU A 176 -18.74 6.32 10.18
N GLU A 177 -20.00 6.00 9.91
CA GLU A 177 -20.50 4.64 9.78
C GLU A 177 -19.89 3.93 8.55
N LEU A 178 -19.73 4.65 7.44
CA LEU A 178 -19.14 4.11 6.22
C LEU A 178 -17.66 3.71 6.43
N VAL A 179 -16.94 4.40 7.29
CA VAL A 179 -15.50 4.20 7.54
C VAL A 179 -15.23 3.19 8.68
N ALA A 180 -16.24 2.84 9.47
CA ALA A 180 -16.11 1.92 10.62
C ALA A 180 -16.04 0.45 10.18
#